data_94d53e7e5ba14dd57631d596028203fc
#
_entry.id   94d53e7e5ba14dd57631d596028203fc
#
_cell.length_a   1.000
_cell.length_b   1.000
_cell.length_c   1.000
_cell.angle_alpha   90.00
_cell.angle_beta   90.00
_cell.angle_gamma   90.00
#
_symmetry.space_group_name_H-M   'P 1'
#
loop_
_entity.id
_entity.type
_entity.pdbx_description
1 polymer ?
#
loop_
_entity_poly.entity_id
_entity_poly.type
_entity_poly.pdbx_seq_one_letter_code
_entity_poly.pdbx_strand_id
1 'polypeptide(L)'
;MKNIFSLLTVLLIMIPCAKENATIEYRIIEKIVEVEVPGETITETVIVNNPLAPDSYSFTRDGLSTVYYTGQSARLEMAKELGGALNTSSFTENQINTMFNDGTGFTNSTLDASGKKVGNKTGASTYSSATIKPLFEEWISDATSNVFPAWNSDASAGVAGQITDADGGRTVRVNTKGLELNQVFMKGLIGAFAADQIINNYLTSSKLDGAKDDNDAGVLYYTSPNATEANVTKMEHYWDEGFGYLYGLDNQTYPELGKGVLLNKYLIKVESDEPGVAKKIYDAFALGRAAIVAK
;
A
#
# COMPACT_ATOMS: atom_id res chain seq x y z
N MET A 1 28.52 -2.93 49.67
CA MET A 1 27.83 -2.21 48.60
C MET A 1 28.92 -1.71 47.64
N LYS A 2 29.10 -2.43 46.52
CA LYS A 2 30.02 -2.00 45.47
C LYS A 2 29.13 -1.54 44.29
N ASN A 3 29.22 -0.28 43.97
CA ASN A 3 28.55 0.27 42.77
C ASN A 3 29.32 -0.19 41.55
N ILE A 4 28.69 -0.99 40.72
CA ILE A 4 29.19 -1.36 39.40
C ILE A 4 28.68 -0.32 38.43
N PHE A 5 29.56 0.54 37.94
CA PHE A 5 29.28 1.41 36.79
C PHE A 5 29.37 0.56 35.51
N SER A 6 28.26 0.33 34.85
CA SER A 6 28.26 -0.27 33.52
C SER A 6 28.64 0.81 32.51
N LEU A 7 29.78 0.66 31.88
CA LEU A 7 30.23 1.52 30.78
C LEU A 7 29.62 0.96 29.49
N LEU A 8 28.62 1.63 28.95
CA LEU A 8 28.00 1.28 27.66
C LEU A 8 28.92 1.79 26.54
N THR A 9 29.71 0.90 25.95
CA THR A 9 30.52 1.21 24.77
C THR A 9 29.70 0.90 23.53
N VAL A 10 29.29 1.93 22.79
CA VAL A 10 28.67 1.76 21.49
C VAL A 10 29.79 1.68 20.46
N LEU A 11 30.03 0.49 19.91
CA LEU A 11 30.99 0.28 18.83
C LEU A 11 30.19 0.16 17.53
N LEU A 12 30.31 1.14 16.65
CA LEU A 12 29.73 1.11 15.31
C LEU A 12 30.66 0.29 14.41
N ILE A 13 30.32 -0.96 14.15
CA ILE A 13 31.07 -1.79 13.21
C ILE A 13 30.28 -1.83 11.90
N MET A 14 30.82 -1.25 10.87
CA MET A 14 30.36 -1.43 9.49
C MET A 14 30.87 -2.79 8.99
N ILE A 15 30.01 -3.78 8.92
CA ILE A 15 30.33 -5.06 8.30
C ILE A 15 29.81 -5.03 6.85
N PRO A 16 30.67 -4.99 5.85
CA PRO A 16 30.21 -5.12 4.48
C PRO A 16 29.82 -6.59 4.24
N CYS A 17 28.54 -6.88 4.20
CA CYS A 17 28.07 -8.15 3.68
C CYS A 17 28.24 -8.13 2.16
N ALA A 18 29.19 -8.91 1.66
CA ALA A 18 29.49 -8.99 0.23
C ALA A 18 28.31 -9.64 -0.49
N LYS A 19 27.54 -8.82 -1.18
CA LYS A 19 26.58 -9.03 -2.26
C LYS A 19 25.29 -8.19 -2.22
N GLU A 20 25.03 -7.45 -1.16
CA GLU A 20 23.87 -6.57 -1.11
C GLU A 20 24.34 -5.12 -0.95
N ASN A 21 24.07 -4.27 -1.95
CA ASN A 21 24.42 -2.85 -1.94
C ASN A 21 23.35 -1.94 -1.31
N ALA A 22 22.50 -2.49 -0.45
CA ALA A 22 21.73 -1.66 0.45
C ALA A 22 22.60 -1.43 1.68
N THR A 23 23.03 -0.19 1.91
CA THR A 23 23.71 0.18 3.18
C THR A 23 22.63 0.16 4.26
N ILE A 24 22.42 -1.01 4.87
CA ILE A 24 21.53 -1.11 6.02
C ILE A 24 22.37 -0.73 7.22
N GLU A 25 22.01 0.38 7.86
CA GLU A 25 22.60 0.75 9.13
C GLU A 25 22.06 -0.15 10.25
N TYR A 26 22.96 -0.75 11.01
CA TYR A 26 22.60 -1.58 12.15
C TYR A 26 22.95 -0.87 13.45
N ARG A 27 22.01 -0.93 14.38
CA ARG A 27 22.30 -0.60 15.77
C ARG A 27 22.65 -1.90 16.50
N ILE A 28 23.93 -2.06 16.86
CA ILE A 28 24.39 -3.17 17.69
C ILE A 28 24.01 -2.88 19.13
N ILE A 29 23.18 -3.72 19.71
CA ILE A 29 22.86 -3.69 21.13
C ILE A 29 23.54 -4.91 21.75
N GLU A 30 24.58 -4.69 22.54
CA GLU A 30 25.15 -5.74 23.40
C GLU A 30 24.17 -5.97 24.56
N LYS A 31 23.54 -7.13 24.59
CA LYS A 31 22.75 -7.57 25.73
C LYS A 31 23.58 -8.56 26.53
N ILE A 32 24.02 -8.14 27.70
CA ILE A 32 24.66 -9.04 28.66
C ILE A 32 23.54 -9.82 29.34
N VAL A 33 23.51 -11.14 29.12
CA VAL A 33 22.60 -12.05 29.83
C VAL A 33 23.42 -12.76 30.91
N GLU A 34 23.14 -12.45 32.17
CA GLU A 34 23.71 -13.17 33.30
C GLU A 34 22.88 -14.44 33.51
N VAL A 35 23.50 -15.59 33.31
CA VAL A 35 22.90 -16.89 33.63
C VAL A 35 23.54 -17.38 34.92
N GLU A 36 22.75 -17.41 36.01
CA GLU A 36 23.19 -18.02 37.26
C GLU A 36 23.21 -19.56 37.11
N VAL A 37 24.41 -20.11 37.07
CA VAL A 37 24.62 -21.53 37.22
C VAL A 37 25.21 -21.75 38.64
N PRO A 38 24.81 -22.76 39.40
CA PRO A 38 25.33 -22.97 40.73
C PRO A 38 26.86 -23.08 40.74
N GLY A 39 27.54 -22.00 41.20
CA GLY A 39 28.98 -21.87 41.33
C GLY A 39 29.71 -21.03 40.29
N GLU A 40 29.09 -20.60 39.23
CA GLU A 40 29.69 -19.72 38.19
C GLU A 40 28.67 -18.81 37.56
N THR A 41 29.03 -17.53 37.35
CA THR A 41 28.23 -16.60 36.51
C THR A 41 28.79 -16.64 35.09
N ILE A 42 28.02 -17.16 34.15
CA ILE A 42 28.40 -17.14 32.73
C ILE A 42 27.80 -15.88 32.12
N THR A 43 28.66 -15.05 31.53
CA THR A 43 28.24 -13.87 30.77
C THR A 43 28.24 -14.22 29.30
N GLU A 44 27.07 -14.20 28.68
CA GLU A 44 26.92 -14.40 27.24
C GLU A 44 26.63 -13.04 26.58
N THR A 45 27.42 -12.67 25.60
CA THR A 45 27.20 -11.45 24.81
C THR A 45 26.34 -11.82 23.60
N VAL A 46 25.08 -11.41 23.61
CA VAL A 46 24.18 -11.58 22.47
C VAL A 46 24.25 -10.29 21.64
N ILE A 47 24.76 -10.42 20.41
CA ILE A 47 24.75 -9.32 19.44
C ILE A 47 23.39 -9.33 18.75
N VAL A 48 22.58 -8.32 18.97
CA VAL A 48 21.31 -8.14 18.29
C VAL A 48 21.50 -7.10 17.17
N ASN A 49 21.38 -7.55 15.94
CA ASN A 49 21.39 -6.69 14.78
C ASN A 49 20.00 -6.05 14.64
N ASN A 50 19.87 -4.78 15.00
CA ASN A 50 18.64 -4.01 14.76
C ASN A 50 18.85 -3.13 13.55
N PRO A 51 18.17 -3.40 12.42
CA PRO A 51 18.19 -2.51 11.27
C PRO A 51 17.57 -1.17 11.62
N LEU A 52 18.12 -0.09 11.07
CA LEU A 52 17.51 1.25 11.13
C LEU A 52 16.66 1.48 9.89
N ALA A 53 15.62 2.29 10.04
CA ALA A 53 14.82 2.71 8.89
C ALA A 53 15.70 3.59 7.98
N PRO A 54 15.85 3.24 6.68
CA PRO A 54 16.55 4.11 5.76
C PRO A 54 15.72 5.38 5.45
N ASP A 55 16.40 6.45 5.05
CA ASP A 55 15.75 7.73 4.71
C ASP A 55 14.86 7.64 3.46
N SER A 56 15.10 6.64 2.61
CA SER A 56 14.30 6.39 1.41
C SER A 56 13.91 4.91 1.28
N TYR A 57 12.74 4.65 0.68
CA TYR A 57 12.30 3.30 0.38
C TYR A 57 12.99 2.79 -0.90
N SER A 58 14.30 2.61 -0.80
CA SER A 58 15.18 2.20 -1.90
C SER A 58 16.08 1.05 -1.46
N PHE A 59 15.91 -0.09 -2.09
CA PHE A 59 16.65 -1.32 -1.79
C PHE A 59 17.18 -1.90 -3.08
N THR A 60 18.44 -2.36 -3.06
CA THR A 60 19.10 -2.88 -4.25
C THR A 60 19.79 -4.21 -3.95
N ARG A 61 19.88 -5.06 -4.98
CA ARG A 61 20.67 -6.29 -5.00
C ARG A 61 21.41 -6.36 -6.33
N ASP A 62 22.71 -6.58 -6.26
CA ASP A 62 23.58 -6.62 -7.47
C ASP A 62 23.44 -5.38 -8.36
N GLY A 63 23.23 -4.20 -7.75
CA GLY A 63 23.08 -2.91 -8.44
C GLY A 63 21.68 -2.66 -9.03
N LEU A 64 20.74 -3.58 -8.89
CA LEU A 64 19.37 -3.46 -9.39
C LEU A 64 18.39 -3.19 -8.25
N SER A 65 17.35 -2.40 -8.50
CA SER A 65 16.27 -2.20 -7.52
C SER A 65 15.58 -3.52 -7.19
N THR A 66 15.40 -3.80 -5.90
CA THR A 66 14.57 -4.91 -5.41
C THR A 66 13.18 -4.46 -4.99
N VAL A 67 12.85 -3.18 -5.16
CA VAL A 67 11.52 -2.63 -4.84
C VAL A 67 10.57 -2.91 -6.00
N TYR A 68 9.47 -3.62 -5.74
CA TYR A 68 8.57 -4.08 -6.79
C TYR A 68 7.08 -3.96 -6.39
N TYR A 69 6.41 -2.94 -6.91
CA TYR A 69 4.97 -2.70 -6.70
C TYR A 69 4.24 -2.14 -7.94
N THR A 70 4.74 -2.42 -9.14
CA THR A 70 4.18 -1.91 -10.40
C THR A 70 2.71 -2.26 -10.60
N GLY A 71 2.30 -3.46 -10.11
CA GLY A 71 0.91 -3.88 -10.16
C GLY A 71 -0.03 -3.06 -9.28
N GLN A 72 0.47 -2.55 -8.17
CA GLN A 72 -0.29 -1.67 -7.25
C GLN A 72 -0.42 -0.28 -7.84
N SER A 73 0.66 0.27 -8.41
CA SER A 73 0.65 1.53 -9.14
C SER A 73 -0.38 1.51 -10.28
N ALA A 74 -0.36 0.47 -11.10
CA ALA A 74 -1.33 0.31 -12.19
C ALA A 74 -2.78 0.31 -11.66
N ARG A 75 -3.07 -0.44 -10.58
CA ARG A 75 -4.42 -0.49 -10.02
C ARG A 75 -4.87 0.83 -9.39
N LEU A 76 -3.94 1.59 -8.80
CA LEU A 76 -4.25 2.91 -8.26
C LEU A 76 -4.60 3.91 -9.37
N GLU A 77 -3.87 3.88 -10.50
CA GLU A 77 -4.23 4.68 -11.68
C GLU A 77 -5.57 4.22 -12.30
N MET A 78 -5.82 2.91 -12.39
CA MET A 78 -7.11 2.38 -12.81
C MET A 78 -8.24 2.88 -11.91
N ALA A 79 -8.07 2.88 -10.60
CA ALA A 79 -9.05 3.40 -9.65
C ALA A 79 -9.33 4.89 -9.87
N LYS A 80 -8.30 5.67 -10.19
CA LYS A 80 -8.44 7.10 -10.51
C LYS A 80 -9.26 7.31 -11.78
N GLU A 81 -9.00 6.56 -12.86
CA GLU A 81 -9.79 6.66 -14.10
C GLU A 81 -11.23 6.16 -13.91
N LEU A 82 -11.46 5.10 -13.12
CA LEU A 82 -12.81 4.65 -12.73
C LEU A 82 -13.60 5.76 -12.01
N GLY A 83 -12.96 6.48 -11.09
CA GLY A 83 -13.57 7.63 -10.42
C GLY A 83 -13.93 8.75 -11.41
N GLY A 84 -13.11 8.97 -12.43
CA GLY A 84 -13.39 9.89 -13.53
C GLY A 84 -14.55 9.44 -14.40
N ALA A 85 -14.60 8.15 -14.76
CA ALA A 85 -15.68 7.56 -15.56
C ALA A 85 -17.04 7.67 -14.84
N LEU A 86 -17.08 7.41 -13.53
CA LEU A 86 -18.28 7.58 -12.70
C LEU A 86 -18.68 9.05 -12.49
N ASN A 87 -17.83 9.99 -12.87
CA ASN A 87 -18.12 11.44 -12.86
C ASN A 87 -18.28 12.00 -14.27
N THR A 88 -18.68 11.18 -15.24
CA THR A 88 -18.83 11.58 -16.66
C THR A 88 -19.96 10.80 -17.29
N SER A 89 -21.09 11.47 -17.60
CA SER A 89 -22.33 10.82 -18.06
C SER A 89 -22.28 10.18 -19.46
N SER A 90 -21.14 10.29 -20.15
CA SER A 90 -20.98 9.66 -21.49
C SER A 90 -20.56 8.19 -21.44
N PHE A 91 -20.19 7.66 -20.28
CA PHE A 91 -19.82 6.26 -20.13
C PHE A 91 -21.08 5.37 -20.01
N THR A 92 -21.02 4.20 -20.59
CA THR A 92 -22.03 3.15 -20.41
C THR A 92 -21.67 2.23 -19.25
N GLU A 93 -22.66 1.52 -18.71
CA GLU A 93 -22.45 0.51 -17.66
C GLU A 93 -21.41 -0.53 -18.09
N ASN A 94 -21.53 -1.03 -19.33
CA ASN A 94 -20.60 -2.03 -19.86
C ASN A 94 -19.15 -1.50 -19.91
N GLN A 95 -18.94 -0.25 -20.30
CA GLN A 95 -17.60 0.34 -20.32
C GLN A 95 -16.99 0.41 -18.92
N ILE A 96 -17.74 0.90 -17.92
CA ILE A 96 -17.23 1.01 -16.55
C ILE A 96 -17.02 -0.38 -15.94
N ASN A 97 -17.92 -1.34 -16.19
CA ASN A 97 -17.76 -2.72 -15.74
C ASN A 97 -16.54 -3.40 -16.38
N THR A 98 -16.27 -3.15 -17.67
CA THR A 98 -15.06 -3.63 -18.35
C THR A 98 -13.81 -3.05 -17.71
N MET A 99 -13.78 -1.75 -17.40
CA MET A 99 -12.67 -1.14 -16.66
C MET A 99 -12.48 -1.78 -15.28
N PHE A 100 -13.55 -1.95 -14.51
CA PHE A 100 -13.49 -2.47 -13.15
C PHE A 100 -13.17 -3.96 -13.09
N ASN A 101 -13.85 -4.78 -13.89
CA ASN A 101 -13.79 -6.25 -13.82
C ASN A 101 -12.74 -6.87 -14.74
N ASP A 102 -12.52 -6.29 -15.92
CA ASP A 102 -11.61 -6.86 -16.91
C ASP A 102 -10.26 -6.17 -16.95
N GLY A 103 -10.19 -4.92 -16.42
CA GLY A 103 -8.96 -4.15 -16.37
C GLY A 103 -8.56 -3.59 -17.74
N THR A 104 -9.53 -3.31 -18.60
CA THR A 104 -9.34 -2.79 -19.96
C THR A 104 -10.30 -1.65 -20.25
N GLY A 105 -10.04 -0.88 -21.31
CA GLY A 105 -10.86 0.26 -21.71
C GLY A 105 -10.46 1.57 -21.01
N PHE A 106 -9.24 1.63 -20.46
CA PHE A 106 -8.67 2.83 -19.88
C PHE A 106 -8.13 3.79 -20.96
N THR A 107 -8.10 5.08 -20.64
CA THR A 107 -7.49 6.08 -21.52
C THR A 107 -6.00 5.83 -21.69
N ASN A 108 -5.34 5.43 -20.63
CA ASN A 108 -3.96 5.00 -20.66
C ASN A 108 -3.85 3.52 -21.03
N SER A 109 -3.50 3.23 -22.29
CA SER A 109 -3.38 1.87 -22.82
C SER A 109 -2.34 0.99 -22.09
N THR A 110 -1.40 1.58 -21.34
CA THR A 110 -0.45 0.79 -20.52
C THR A 110 -1.14 0.12 -19.36
N LEU A 111 -2.27 0.65 -18.90
CA LEU A 111 -3.10 0.02 -17.88
C LEU A 111 -3.76 -1.24 -18.42
N ASP A 112 -4.32 -1.19 -19.61
CA ASP A 112 -4.91 -2.35 -20.29
C ASP A 112 -3.85 -3.45 -20.47
N ALA A 113 -2.65 -3.07 -20.92
CA ALA A 113 -1.54 -3.99 -21.13
C ALA A 113 -0.98 -4.59 -19.80
N SER A 114 -1.25 -3.96 -18.67
CA SER A 114 -0.76 -4.44 -17.38
C SER A 114 -1.36 -5.77 -16.94
N GLY A 115 -2.52 -6.16 -17.49
CA GLY A 115 -3.30 -7.32 -17.07
C GLY A 115 -3.82 -7.24 -15.63
N LYS A 116 -3.79 -6.05 -15.01
CA LYS A 116 -4.28 -5.83 -13.64
C LYS A 116 -5.77 -5.49 -13.66
N LYS A 117 -6.44 -5.67 -12.52
CA LYS A 117 -7.87 -5.41 -12.35
C LYS A 117 -8.09 -4.84 -10.95
N VAL A 118 -8.99 -3.85 -10.82
CA VAL A 118 -9.41 -3.34 -9.52
C VAL A 118 -10.41 -4.30 -8.87
N GLY A 119 -11.41 -4.75 -9.63
CA GLY A 119 -12.50 -5.58 -9.13
C GLY A 119 -12.05 -6.90 -8.50
N ASN A 120 -10.99 -7.54 -9.01
CA ASN A 120 -10.49 -8.81 -8.45
C ASN A 120 -9.76 -8.66 -7.11
N LYS A 121 -9.48 -7.41 -6.70
CA LYS A 121 -8.86 -7.09 -5.42
C LYS A 121 -9.82 -6.41 -4.45
N THR A 122 -11.01 -6.01 -4.91
CA THR A 122 -12.02 -5.35 -4.10
C THR A 122 -12.72 -6.35 -3.18
N GLY A 123 -12.54 -6.20 -1.88
CA GLY A 123 -13.02 -7.09 -0.84
C GLY A 123 -12.41 -8.50 -0.87
N ALA A 124 -11.34 -8.71 -1.64
CA ALA A 124 -10.83 -10.05 -1.96
C ALA A 124 -10.14 -10.75 -0.79
N SER A 125 -9.67 -10.02 0.22
CA SER A 125 -8.95 -10.58 1.37
C SER A 125 -9.82 -10.71 2.60
N THR A 126 -11.05 -10.20 2.55
CA THR A 126 -12.04 -10.39 3.59
C THR A 126 -12.97 -11.57 3.24
N TYR A 127 -13.56 -12.19 4.27
CA TYR A 127 -14.60 -13.20 4.10
C TYR A 127 -15.91 -12.63 3.51
N SER A 128 -15.96 -11.32 3.28
CA SER A 128 -17.11 -10.61 2.68
C SER A 128 -16.95 -10.35 1.18
N SER A 129 -15.95 -10.91 0.49
CA SER A 129 -15.69 -10.66 -0.93
C SER A 129 -16.91 -10.89 -1.82
N ALA A 130 -17.69 -11.93 -1.55
CA ALA A 130 -18.94 -12.24 -2.28
C ALA A 130 -20.06 -11.19 -2.08
N THR A 131 -19.95 -10.34 -1.07
CA THR A 131 -20.91 -9.26 -0.78
C THR A 131 -20.37 -7.89 -1.19
N ILE A 132 -19.09 -7.64 -0.96
CA ILE A 132 -18.49 -6.31 -1.15
C ILE A 132 -18.35 -5.96 -2.64
N LYS A 133 -17.78 -6.86 -3.46
CA LYS A 133 -17.61 -6.58 -4.90
C LYS A 133 -18.93 -6.30 -5.61
N PRO A 134 -20.03 -7.07 -5.41
CA PRO A 134 -21.32 -6.77 -6.00
C PRO A 134 -21.89 -5.40 -5.63
N LEU A 135 -21.59 -4.84 -4.46
CA LEU A 135 -22.01 -3.48 -4.12
C LEU A 135 -21.38 -2.44 -5.04
N PHE A 136 -20.12 -2.62 -5.43
CA PHE A 136 -19.46 -1.72 -6.37
C PHE A 136 -20.10 -1.83 -7.78
N GLU A 137 -20.46 -3.03 -8.20
CA GLU A 137 -21.17 -3.27 -9.46
C GLU A 137 -22.58 -2.66 -9.43
N GLU A 138 -23.29 -2.74 -8.29
CA GLU A 138 -24.57 -2.06 -8.09
C GLU A 138 -24.43 -0.54 -8.19
N TRP A 139 -23.38 0.06 -7.60
CA TRP A 139 -23.14 1.50 -7.71
C TRP A 139 -22.80 1.94 -9.14
N ILE A 140 -22.11 1.12 -9.92
CA ILE A 140 -21.87 1.37 -11.36
C ILE A 140 -23.21 1.34 -12.11
N SER A 141 -24.03 0.32 -11.89
CA SER A 141 -25.34 0.18 -12.53
C SER A 141 -26.28 1.32 -12.15
N ASP A 142 -26.36 1.70 -10.87
CA ASP A 142 -27.19 2.81 -10.41
C ASP A 142 -26.71 4.15 -10.98
N ALA A 143 -25.40 4.38 -11.08
CA ALA A 143 -24.85 5.59 -11.69
C ALA A 143 -25.28 5.73 -13.15
N THR A 144 -25.15 4.66 -13.93
CA THR A 144 -25.43 4.69 -15.36
C THR A 144 -26.92 4.65 -15.69
N SER A 145 -27.73 4.00 -14.86
CA SER A 145 -29.17 3.85 -15.08
C SER A 145 -30.01 5.01 -14.54
N ASN A 146 -29.57 5.66 -13.46
CA ASN A 146 -30.34 6.68 -12.77
C ASN A 146 -29.68 8.07 -12.76
N VAL A 147 -28.38 8.15 -12.48
CA VAL A 147 -27.68 9.44 -12.35
C VAL A 147 -27.32 10.02 -13.71
N PHE A 148 -26.76 9.23 -14.62
CA PHE A 148 -26.32 9.73 -15.93
C PHE A 148 -27.47 10.25 -16.81
N PRO A 149 -28.64 9.57 -16.88
CA PRO A 149 -29.79 10.13 -17.61
C PRO A 149 -30.30 11.46 -17.02
N ALA A 150 -30.16 11.65 -15.70
CA ALA A 150 -30.60 12.84 -14.99
C ALA A 150 -29.48 13.88 -14.76
N TRP A 151 -28.37 13.80 -15.49
CA TRP A 151 -27.13 14.55 -15.25
C TRP A 151 -27.30 16.06 -15.09
N ASN A 152 -28.21 16.65 -15.87
CA ASN A 152 -28.49 18.10 -15.90
C ASN A 152 -29.88 18.46 -15.32
N SER A 153 -30.59 17.48 -14.76
CA SER A 153 -31.87 17.71 -14.12
C SER A 153 -31.68 17.95 -12.62
N ASP A 154 -32.50 18.82 -12.03
CA ASP A 154 -32.43 19.04 -10.60
C ASP A 154 -32.93 17.82 -9.81
N ALA A 155 -32.19 17.44 -8.78
CA ALA A 155 -32.59 16.36 -7.90
C ALA A 155 -33.67 16.81 -6.93
N SER A 156 -34.52 15.86 -6.54
CA SER A 156 -35.51 16.05 -5.47
C SER A 156 -35.67 14.75 -4.68
N ALA A 157 -36.48 14.76 -3.64
CA ALA A 157 -36.72 13.58 -2.82
C ALA A 157 -37.16 12.38 -3.68
N GLY A 158 -36.37 11.33 -3.71
CA GLY A 158 -36.63 10.13 -4.52
C GLY A 158 -36.31 10.25 -6.02
N VAL A 159 -35.75 11.39 -6.48
CA VAL A 159 -35.43 11.65 -7.88
C VAL A 159 -33.95 11.98 -8.02
N ALA A 160 -33.23 11.20 -8.86
CA ALA A 160 -31.83 11.44 -9.16
C ALA A 160 -31.63 12.75 -9.94
N GLY A 161 -30.45 13.35 -9.81
CA GLY A 161 -30.13 14.58 -10.53
C GLY A 161 -28.99 15.34 -9.89
N GLN A 162 -28.88 16.60 -10.21
CA GLN A 162 -27.89 17.51 -9.65
C GLN A 162 -28.41 18.28 -8.43
N ILE A 163 -27.50 18.57 -7.51
CA ILE A 163 -27.70 19.50 -6.40
C ILE A 163 -26.57 20.50 -6.47
N THR A 164 -26.92 21.79 -6.50
CA THR A 164 -25.94 22.87 -6.45
C THR A 164 -26.03 23.57 -5.10
N ASP A 165 -24.89 23.86 -4.49
CA ASP A 165 -24.81 24.62 -3.25
C ASP A 165 -25.51 25.99 -3.43
N ALA A 166 -26.09 26.52 -2.35
CA ALA A 166 -26.85 27.75 -2.39
C ALA A 166 -26.02 28.98 -2.85
N ASP A 167 -24.70 28.94 -2.62
CA ASP A 167 -23.74 29.94 -3.08
C ASP A 167 -23.21 29.68 -4.50
N GLY A 168 -23.66 28.60 -5.15
CA GLY A 168 -23.21 28.17 -6.49
C GLY A 168 -21.82 27.55 -6.55
N GLY A 169 -21.19 27.30 -5.39
CA GLY A 169 -19.80 26.86 -5.32
C GLY A 169 -19.55 25.44 -5.81
N ARG A 170 -20.47 24.51 -5.55
CA ARG A 170 -20.32 23.08 -5.92
C ARG A 170 -21.63 22.52 -6.48
N THR A 171 -21.52 21.76 -7.56
CA THR A 171 -22.60 20.92 -8.09
C THR A 171 -22.22 19.46 -8.00
N VAL A 172 -23.07 18.66 -7.38
CA VAL A 172 -22.92 17.20 -7.28
C VAL A 172 -24.04 16.49 -8.02
N ARG A 173 -23.84 15.22 -8.36
CA ARG A 173 -24.86 14.36 -8.96
C ARG A 173 -25.16 13.23 -8.01
N VAL A 174 -26.43 13.07 -7.68
CA VAL A 174 -26.90 12.10 -6.71
C VAL A 174 -27.91 11.13 -7.29
N ASN A 175 -27.95 9.92 -6.76
CA ASN A 175 -29.00 8.97 -7.08
C ASN A 175 -30.32 9.29 -6.34
N THR A 176 -31.33 8.44 -6.50
CA THR A 176 -32.65 8.59 -5.86
C THR A 176 -32.61 8.54 -4.31
N LYS A 177 -31.50 8.07 -3.74
CA LYS A 177 -31.26 8.04 -2.29
C LYS A 177 -30.40 9.22 -1.79
N GLY A 178 -30.01 10.14 -2.69
CA GLY A 178 -29.16 11.27 -2.36
C GLY A 178 -27.66 10.91 -2.25
N LEU A 179 -27.23 9.76 -2.78
CA LEU A 179 -25.85 9.33 -2.75
C LEU A 179 -25.07 9.84 -3.98
N GLU A 180 -23.93 10.49 -3.75
CA GLU A 180 -22.97 10.86 -4.78
C GLU A 180 -22.12 9.61 -5.13
N LEU A 181 -22.55 8.83 -6.13
CA LEU A 181 -22.05 7.47 -6.36
C LEU A 181 -20.55 7.40 -6.72
N ASN A 182 -20.00 8.38 -7.42
CA ASN A 182 -18.56 8.46 -7.66
C ASN A 182 -17.78 8.58 -6.34
N GLN A 183 -18.32 9.33 -5.35
CA GLN A 183 -17.69 9.46 -4.03
C GLN A 183 -17.85 8.19 -3.19
N VAL A 184 -19.04 7.58 -3.24
CA VAL A 184 -19.30 6.31 -2.54
C VAL A 184 -18.34 5.23 -3.05
N PHE A 185 -18.22 5.11 -4.38
CA PHE A 185 -17.32 4.16 -5.02
C PHE A 185 -15.84 4.40 -4.63
N MET A 186 -15.34 5.61 -4.82
CA MET A 186 -13.94 5.93 -4.56
C MET A 186 -13.59 5.81 -3.07
N LYS A 187 -14.46 6.26 -2.17
CA LYS A 187 -14.23 6.13 -0.72
C LYS A 187 -14.39 4.69 -0.25
N GLY A 188 -15.30 3.93 -0.86
CA GLY A 188 -15.41 2.49 -0.63
C GLY A 188 -14.14 1.73 -0.97
N LEU A 189 -13.46 2.10 -2.07
CA LEU A 189 -12.16 1.50 -2.45
C LEU A 189 -11.05 1.77 -1.44
N ILE A 190 -11.12 2.82 -0.61
CA ILE A 190 -10.11 3.07 0.44
C ILE A 190 -10.06 1.87 1.39
N GLY A 191 -11.22 1.42 1.88
CA GLY A 191 -11.32 0.27 2.78
C GLY A 191 -11.29 -1.06 2.02
N ALA A 192 -12.23 -1.24 1.08
CA ALA A 192 -12.49 -2.53 0.44
C ALA A 192 -11.40 -2.98 -0.54
N PHE A 193 -10.52 -2.08 -0.96
CA PHE A 193 -9.45 -2.39 -1.91
C PHE A 193 -8.07 -2.10 -1.30
N ALA A 194 -7.72 -0.84 -1.02
CA ALA A 194 -6.37 -0.50 -0.61
C ALA A 194 -6.04 -1.01 0.81
N ALA A 195 -6.85 -0.66 1.82
CA ALA A 195 -6.61 -1.11 3.19
C ALA A 195 -6.78 -2.63 3.35
N ASP A 196 -7.78 -3.22 2.68
CA ASP A 196 -8.00 -4.67 2.69
C ASP A 196 -6.78 -5.42 2.18
N GLN A 197 -6.18 -4.99 1.08
CA GLN A 197 -5.00 -5.63 0.53
C GLN A 197 -3.76 -5.43 1.39
N ILE A 198 -3.56 -4.25 1.97
CA ILE A 198 -2.42 -3.99 2.87
C ILE A 198 -2.53 -4.88 4.11
N ILE A 199 -3.66 -4.80 4.84
CA ILE A 199 -3.79 -5.34 6.19
C ILE A 199 -4.18 -6.82 6.18
N ASN A 200 -5.12 -7.20 5.31
CA ASN A 200 -5.72 -8.53 5.32
C ASN A 200 -5.09 -9.49 4.29
N ASN A 201 -4.15 -9.02 3.47
CA ASN A 201 -3.44 -9.86 2.51
C ASN A 201 -1.91 -9.75 2.69
N TYR A 202 -1.29 -8.66 2.23
CA TYR A 202 0.15 -8.60 2.04
C TYR A 202 0.96 -8.54 3.33
N LEU A 203 0.50 -7.81 4.35
CA LEU A 203 1.18 -7.67 5.63
C LEU A 203 0.70 -8.65 6.70
N THR A 204 0.03 -9.72 6.29
CA THR A 204 -0.38 -10.77 7.25
C THR A 204 0.81 -11.66 7.62
N SER A 205 0.82 -12.16 8.87
CA SER A 205 1.81 -13.14 9.31
C SER A 205 1.78 -14.40 8.44
N SER A 206 0.61 -14.86 8.00
CA SER A 206 0.52 -16.02 7.11
C SER A 206 1.25 -15.82 5.77
N LYS A 207 1.33 -14.60 5.27
CA LYS A 207 2.09 -14.26 4.06
C LYS A 207 3.58 -14.08 4.36
N LEU A 208 3.89 -13.29 5.36
CA LEU A 208 5.27 -12.92 5.68
C LEU A 208 6.02 -14.08 6.30
N ASP A 209 5.47 -14.71 7.36
CA ASP A 209 6.10 -15.86 8.00
C ASP A 209 6.16 -17.08 7.06
N GLY A 210 5.13 -17.25 6.21
CA GLY A 210 5.11 -18.30 5.19
C GLY A 210 6.15 -18.13 4.06
N ALA A 211 6.75 -16.95 3.94
CA ALA A 211 7.82 -16.66 2.98
C ALA A 211 9.20 -16.48 3.66
N LYS A 212 9.27 -16.61 4.99
CA LYS A 212 10.48 -16.32 5.76
C LYS A 212 11.63 -17.27 5.44
N ASP A 213 11.40 -18.58 5.42
CA ASP A 213 12.45 -19.57 5.18
C ASP A 213 13.11 -19.38 3.80
N ASP A 214 12.30 -19.11 2.77
CA ASP A 214 12.79 -18.79 1.42
C ASP A 214 13.57 -17.48 1.41
N ASN A 215 13.09 -16.46 2.15
CA ASN A 215 13.81 -15.20 2.28
C ASN A 215 15.16 -15.37 2.95
N ASP A 216 15.22 -16.10 4.06
CA ASP A 216 16.45 -16.35 4.82
C ASP A 216 17.45 -17.16 3.99
N ALA A 217 16.98 -18.06 3.15
CA ALA A 217 17.79 -18.82 2.20
C ALA A 217 18.18 -18.02 0.95
N GLY A 218 17.64 -16.81 0.76
CA GLY A 218 17.89 -15.99 -0.42
C GLY A 218 17.25 -16.52 -1.71
N VAL A 219 16.16 -17.29 -1.60
CA VAL A 219 15.43 -17.81 -2.76
C VAL A 219 14.69 -16.69 -3.46
N LEU A 220 15.03 -16.45 -4.73
CA LEU A 220 14.45 -15.40 -5.53
C LEU A 220 13.09 -15.82 -6.09
N TYR A 221 12.08 -14.99 -5.88
CA TYR A 221 10.73 -15.15 -6.40
C TYR A 221 10.59 -14.60 -7.82
N TYR A 222 11.27 -13.50 -8.09
CA TYR A 222 11.30 -12.86 -9.39
C TYR A 222 12.74 -12.70 -9.85
N THR A 223 13.04 -13.25 -11.02
CA THR A 223 14.30 -13.01 -11.73
C THR A 223 13.92 -12.37 -13.07
N SER A 224 14.13 -11.07 -13.20
CA SER A 224 13.87 -10.41 -14.49
C SER A 224 15.03 -10.71 -15.46
N PRO A 225 14.73 -11.27 -16.63
CA PRO A 225 15.75 -11.43 -17.67
C PRO A 225 16.19 -10.08 -18.27
N ASN A 226 15.47 -8.99 -18.01
CA ASN A 226 15.67 -7.68 -18.63
C ASN A 226 16.25 -6.62 -17.68
N ALA A 227 16.80 -7.01 -16.54
CA ALA A 227 17.68 -6.21 -15.67
C ALA A 227 17.14 -4.86 -15.14
N THR A 228 15.88 -4.54 -15.29
CA THR A 228 15.30 -3.29 -14.74
C THR A 228 14.50 -3.50 -13.47
N GLU A 229 14.08 -4.73 -13.20
CA GLU A 229 13.31 -5.11 -12.02
C GLU A 229 13.87 -6.43 -11.45
N ALA A 230 14.36 -6.34 -10.37
CA ALA A 230 14.59 -7.01 -9.14
C ALA A 230 14.67 -8.54 -9.12
N ASN A 231 15.79 -8.97 -8.73
CA ASN A 231 16.03 -10.21 -7.98
C ASN A 231 15.41 -10.07 -6.57
N VAL A 232 14.10 -10.26 -6.44
CA VAL A 232 13.35 -10.04 -5.21
C VAL A 232 12.92 -11.37 -4.58
N THR A 233 13.02 -11.49 -3.26
CA THR A 233 12.43 -12.62 -2.55
C THR A 233 10.92 -12.45 -2.42
N LYS A 234 10.22 -13.53 -2.13
CA LYS A 234 8.77 -13.49 -2.00
C LYS A 234 8.29 -12.64 -0.82
N MET A 235 9.05 -12.62 0.28
CA MET A 235 8.74 -11.81 1.45
C MET A 235 8.95 -10.33 1.17
N GLU A 236 10.06 -9.97 0.51
CA GLU A 236 10.32 -8.62 0.01
C GLU A 236 9.19 -8.13 -0.89
N HIS A 237 8.79 -8.95 -1.86
CA HIS A 237 7.72 -8.63 -2.79
C HIS A 237 6.37 -8.37 -2.08
N TYR A 238 5.97 -9.23 -1.13
CA TYR A 238 4.74 -9.01 -0.38
C TYR A 238 4.76 -7.71 0.40
N TRP A 239 5.88 -7.38 1.03
CA TRP A 239 6.04 -6.13 1.75
C TRP A 239 5.93 -4.92 0.82
N ASP A 240 6.61 -4.96 -0.32
CA ASP A 240 6.55 -3.92 -1.35
C ASP A 240 5.15 -3.75 -1.93
N GLU A 241 4.39 -4.84 -2.11
CA GLU A 241 2.99 -4.76 -2.54
C GLU A 241 2.12 -4.03 -1.50
N GLY A 242 2.36 -4.23 -0.21
CA GLY A 242 1.71 -3.48 0.86
C GLY A 242 2.05 -1.98 0.80
N PHE A 243 3.33 -1.65 0.68
CA PHE A 243 3.81 -0.27 0.49
C PHE A 243 3.18 0.37 -0.75
N GLY A 244 3.13 -0.36 -1.86
CA GLY A 244 2.63 0.11 -3.15
C GLY A 244 1.16 0.54 -3.13
N TYR A 245 0.30 -0.07 -2.32
CA TYR A 245 -1.10 0.38 -2.19
C TYR A 245 -1.26 1.72 -1.48
N LEU A 246 -0.28 2.15 -0.71
CA LEU A 246 -0.29 3.48 -0.07
C LEU A 246 0.52 4.51 -0.86
N TYR A 247 1.71 4.14 -1.33
CA TYR A 247 2.69 5.06 -1.90
C TYR A 247 3.04 4.79 -3.36
N GLY A 248 2.40 3.85 -4.02
CA GLY A 248 2.78 3.35 -5.34
C GLY A 248 2.64 4.33 -6.51
N LEU A 249 2.04 5.51 -6.31
CA LEU A 249 2.01 6.59 -7.30
C LEU A 249 3.05 7.69 -7.03
N ASP A 250 3.79 7.54 -5.95
CA ASP A 250 4.87 8.43 -5.58
C ASP A 250 6.24 7.78 -5.88
N ASN A 251 7.29 8.58 -5.80
CA ASN A 251 8.64 8.04 -5.86
C ASN A 251 9.03 7.41 -4.51
N GLN A 252 10.19 6.76 -4.48
CA GLN A 252 10.70 6.03 -3.31
C GLN A 252 11.25 6.95 -2.21
N THR A 253 11.27 8.25 -2.39
CA THR A 253 11.54 9.23 -1.34
C THR A 253 10.27 9.47 -0.53
N TYR A 254 10.39 10.14 0.63
CA TYR A 254 9.21 10.47 1.42
C TYR A 254 8.17 11.18 0.55
N PRO A 255 6.97 10.61 0.38
CA PRO A 255 6.03 11.05 -0.64
C PRO A 255 5.35 12.37 -0.28
N GLU A 256 4.94 13.10 -1.29
CA GLU A 256 4.09 14.27 -1.13
C GLU A 256 2.66 13.84 -0.78
N LEU A 257 2.22 14.24 0.43
CA LEU A 257 0.91 13.85 0.93
C LEU A 257 -0.23 14.48 0.13
N GLY A 258 -1.30 13.70 -0.07
CA GLY A 258 -2.53 14.16 -0.70
C GLY A 258 -2.49 14.27 -2.23
N LYS A 259 -1.36 13.99 -2.87
CA LYS A 259 -1.22 13.97 -4.34
C LYS A 259 -1.54 12.63 -4.98
N GLY A 260 -1.48 11.55 -4.21
CA GLY A 260 -1.90 10.23 -4.66
C GLY A 260 -3.42 10.07 -4.71
N VAL A 261 -3.88 8.81 -4.72
CA VAL A 261 -5.30 8.45 -4.70
C VAL A 261 -5.63 7.61 -3.47
N LEU A 262 -6.90 7.42 -3.20
CA LEU A 262 -7.41 6.58 -2.12
C LEU A 262 -6.76 6.93 -0.76
N LEU A 263 -6.09 5.98 -0.11
CA LEU A 263 -5.46 6.17 1.20
C LEU A 263 -4.50 7.36 1.21
N ASN A 264 -3.60 7.46 0.24
CA ASN A 264 -2.61 8.53 0.16
C ASN A 264 -3.26 9.91 0.09
N LYS A 265 -4.33 10.05 -0.73
CA LYS A 265 -5.06 11.32 -0.86
C LYS A 265 -5.61 11.84 0.47
N TYR A 266 -6.00 10.93 1.37
CA TYR A 266 -6.61 11.32 2.65
C TYR A 266 -5.59 11.35 3.81
N LEU A 267 -4.38 10.85 3.59
CA LEU A 267 -3.33 10.84 4.60
C LEU A 267 -2.96 12.27 5.06
N ILE A 268 -3.05 13.26 4.16
CA ILE A 268 -2.83 14.67 4.51
C ILE A 268 -3.82 15.18 5.58
N LYS A 269 -5.06 14.69 5.59
CA LYS A 269 -6.04 15.07 6.63
C LYS A 269 -5.69 14.45 7.97
N VAL A 270 -5.28 13.18 7.95
CA VAL A 270 -4.81 12.49 9.16
C VAL A 270 -3.56 13.18 9.71
N GLU A 271 -2.61 13.56 8.83
CA GLU A 271 -1.41 14.32 9.21
C GLU A 271 -1.74 15.70 9.80
N SER A 272 -2.81 16.35 9.34
CA SER A 272 -3.27 17.61 9.91
C SER A 272 -3.82 17.46 11.32
N ASP A 273 -4.52 16.35 11.60
CA ASP A 273 -5.12 16.08 12.90
C ASP A 273 -4.11 15.47 13.89
N GLU A 274 -3.20 14.63 13.37
CA GLU A 274 -2.15 13.92 14.11
C GLU A 274 -0.78 14.10 13.44
N PRO A 275 -0.09 15.22 13.68
CA PRO A 275 1.18 15.55 13.03
C PRO A 275 2.26 14.47 13.23
N GLY A 276 2.93 14.11 12.16
CA GLY A 276 3.99 13.10 12.13
C GLY A 276 3.50 11.66 11.90
N VAL A 277 2.19 11.41 11.79
CA VAL A 277 1.67 10.05 11.55
C VAL A 277 2.08 9.52 10.18
N ALA A 278 2.06 10.36 9.15
CA ALA A 278 2.46 9.94 7.81
C ALA A 278 3.92 9.53 7.75
N LYS A 279 4.80 10.29 8.43
CA LYS A 279 6.21 9.90 8.53
C LYS A 279 6.40 8.62 9.32
N LYS A 280 5.69 8.41 10.40
CA LYS A 280 5.75 7.16 11.18
C LYS A 280 5.34 5.94 10.35
N ILE A 281 4.30 6.08 9.51
CA ILE A 281 3.86 5.00 8.62
C ILE A 281 4.95 4.70 7.57
N TYR A 282 5.51 5.74 6.95
CA TYR A 282 6.58 5.59 5.98
C TYR A 282 7.83 4.94 6.59
N ASP A 283 8.28 5.44 7.75
CA ASP A 283 9.43 4.89 8.46
C ASP A 283 9.20 3.43 8.88
N ALA A 284 7.97 3.08 9.27
CA ALA A 284 7.62 1.70 9.60
C ALA A 284 7.71 0.77 8.37
N PHE A 285 7.27 1.24 7.19
CA PHE A 285 7.45 0.49 5.95
C PHE A 285 8.93 0.34 5.59
N ALA A 286 9.71 1.43 5.69
CA ALA A 286 11.15 1.41 5.39
C ALA A 286 11.92 0.49 6.36
N LEU A 287 11.60 0.58 7.66
CA LEU A 287 12.20 -0.28 8.69
C LEU A 287 11.85 -1.76 8.47
N GLY A 288 10.57 -2.08 8.23
CA GLY A 288 10.15 -3.46 8.01
C GLY A 288 10.81 -4.07 6.77
N ARG A 289 10.95 -3.28 5.69
CA ARG A 289 11.65 -3.74 4.49
C ARG A 289 13.15 -3.96 4.74
N ALA A 290 13.78 -3.08 5.54
CA ALA A 290 15.17 -3.24 5.97
C ALA A 290 15.34 -4.50 6.86
N ALA A 291 14.38 -4.77 7.75
CA ALA A 291 14.39 -5.97 8.58
C ALA A 291 14.29 -7.27 7.73
N ILE A 292 13.47 -7.26 6.67
CA ILE A 292 13.37 -8.41 5.74
C ILE A 292 14.69 -8.66 5.02
N VAL A 293 15.41 -7.61 4.62
CA VAL A 293 16.74 -7.74 3.98
C VAL A 293 17.79 -8.21 4.98
N ALA A 294 17.71 -7.76 6.22
CA ALA A 294 18.65 -8.12 7.29
C ALA A 294 18.52 -9.58 7.75
N LYS A 295 17.39 -10.22 7.53
CA LYS A 295 17.03 -11.61 7.89
C LYS A 295 16.94 -11.90 9.36
#